data_da2bf6ebd1d2ee9bc6873d420ca26e11
#
_entry.id   da2bf6ebd1d2ee9bc6873d420ca26e11
#
_cell.length_a   1.000
_cell.length_b   1.000
_cell.length_c   1.000
_cell.angle_alpha   90.00
_cell.angle_beta   90.00
_cell.angle_gamma   90.00
#
_symmetry.space_group_name_H-M   'P 1'
#
loop_
_entity.id
_entity.type
_entity.pdbx_description
1 polymer ?
#
loop_
_entity_poly.entity_id
_entity_poly.type
_entity_poly.pdbx_seq_one_letter_code
_entity_poly.pdbx_strand_id
1 'polypeptide(L)'
;MSSFALIKAFQAGLRPEPVLTVSEWADKNRYLPQVAAAEHGRWRTSRTPYLRKIMDSLSTHYTFKKVVVMKGAQLGLTEAGNNWIGYMIDNSPAPALMVQPTDEMVKRNSKMRIDTMIQASPNLSRKVSAAKSRNGENTITQKNFPGGILLMTGANSPVGLRSVPIRNLFLDEVDGYPGNLDGEGSPIALAMARTRTFAKRKVFIISTPTIADLSPIEDEFNQTDQNYYEVPCPHCGAYQRLLFDGLKYEEDKPETTRYQCQHCGELIEERHKTAMLAAGKWIPAKPEQANADRIGFHISSLYSPFGWYSWAEAVADYMEALKKPEKMVRXLXIXXSVKXGPKNQKPRHGKTYTTAXRITPRTPSRMXSASSPPELTSRKTGSNLK
;
A
#
# COMPACT_ATOMS: atom_id res chain seq x y z
N MET A 1 33.13 38.94 2.74
CA MET A 1 33.32 37.51 2.41
C MET A 1 34.59 37.34 1.62
N SER A 2 35.41 36.33 1.95
CA SER A 2 36.60 36.07 1.17
C SER A 2 36.26 35.56 -0.24
N SER A 3 37.12 35.88 -1.22
CA SER A 3 36.94 35.40 -2.60
C SER A 3 36.80 33.87 -2.66
N PHE A 4 37.45 33.15 -1.77
CA PHE A 4 37.38 31.69 -1.64
C PHE A 4 35.98 31.24 -1.24
N ALA A 5 35.35 31.93 -0.28
CA ALA A 5 33.97 31.60 0.16
C ALA A 5 32.97 31.83 -0.98
N LEU A 6 33.16 32.87 -1.78
CA LEU A 6 32.33 33.19 -2.93
C LEU A 6 32.43 32.09 -4.01
N ILE A 7 33.67 31.71 -4.35
CA ILE A 7 33.92 30.64 -5.34
C ILE A 7 33.28 29.31 -4.86
N LYS A 8 33.46 28.97 -3.60
CA LYS A 8 32.89 27.74 -3.02
C LYS A 8 31.38 27.75 -3.07
N ALA A 9 30.74 28.89 -2.76
CA ALA A 9 29.29 29.04 -2.83
C ALA A 9 28.80 28.93 -4.28
N PHE A 10 29.51 29.54 -5.23
CA PHE A 10 29.19 29.45 -6.66
C PHE A 10 29.28 27.99 -7.16
N GLN A 11 30.38 27.29 -6.83
CA GLN A 11 30.58 25.89 -7.19
C GLN A 11 29.49 24.99 -6.59
N ALA A 12 29.06 25.26 -5.35
CA ALA A 12 28.00 24.53 -4.70
C ALA A 12 26.67 24.74 -5.45
N GLY A 13 26.43 25.97 -5.93
CA GLY A 13 25.21 26.28 -6.69
C GLY A 13 25.18 25.67 -8.09
N LEU A 14 26.35 25.34 -8.64
CA LEU A 14 26.45 24.70 -9.96
C LEU A 14 26.32 23.18 -9.92
N ARG A 15 26.38 22.57 -8.73
CA ARG A 15 26.20 21.10 -8.59
C ARG A 15 24.79 20.71 -8.95
N PRO A 16 24.61 19.76 -9.86
CA PRO A 16 23.25 19.27 -10.15
C PRO A 16 22.63 18.63 -8.90
N GLU A 17 21.34 18.79 -8.74
CA GLU A 17 20.59 18.15 -7.65
C GLU A 17 20.79 16.63 -7.74
N PRO A 18 20.98 15.95 -6.62
CA PRO A 18 21.13 14.50 -6.64
C PRO A 18 19.90 13.81 -7.20
N VAL A 19 20.12 12.82 -8.05
CA VAL A 19 19.03 12.01 -8.62
C VAL A 19 18.61 10.98 -7.55
N LEU A 20 17.70 11.39 -6.70
CA LEU A 20 17.17 10.54 -5.62
C LEU A 20 15.89 9.86 -6.06
N THR A 21 15.65 8.65 -5.57
CA THR A 21 14.30 8.06 -5.61
C THR A 21 13.45 8.69 -4.50
N VAL A 22 12.14 8.46 -4.55
CA VAL A 22 11.23 8.97 -3.51
C VAL A 22 11.57 8.37 -2.14
N SER A 23 11.93 7.07 -2.09
CA SER A 23 12.27 6.44 -0.82
C SER A 23 13.61 6.97 -0.26
N GLU A 24 14.60 7.20 -1.12
CA GLU A 24 15.89 7.80 -0.72
C GLU A 24 15.70 9.22 -0.22
N TRP A 25 14.88 10.01 -0.94
CA TRP A 25 14.55 11.37 -0.50
C TRP A 25 13.88 11.33 0.89
N ALA A 26 12.91 10.43 1.08
CA ALA A 26 12.20 10.32 2.35
C ALA A 26 13.13 9.92 3.49
N ASP A 27 13.95 8.89 3.29
CA ASP A 27 14.92 8.44 4.31
C ASP A 27 15.93 9.55 4.67
N LYS A 28 16.25 10.44 3.72
CA LYS A 28 17.22 11.51 3.92
C LYS A 28 16.60 12.76 4.55
N ASN A 29 15.37 13.14 4.17
CA ASN A 29 14.85 14.48 4.42
C ASN A 29 13.54 14.52 5.25
N ARG A 30 12.80 13.41 5.34
CA ARG A 30 11.45 13.41 5.93
C ARG A 30 11.51 13.24 7.46
N TYR A 31 10.80 14.11 8.17
CA TYR A 31 10.58 13.99 9.61
C TYR A 31 9.08 13.85 9.89
N LEU A 32 8.74 12.90 10.75
CA LEU A 32 7.39 12.64 11.21
C LEU A 32 7.19 13.40 12.52
N PRO A 33 6.30 14.39 12.56
CA PRO A 33 6.08 15.16 13.79
C PRO A 33 5.28 14.36 14.81
N GLN A 34 5.53 14.61 16.09
CA GLN A 34 4.88 13.92 17.21
C GLN A 34 3.35 14.05 17.18
N VAL A 35 2.83 15.19 16.70
CA VAL A 35 1.38 15.45 16.65
C VAL A 35 0.65 14.65 15.58
N ALA A 36 1.36 14.06 14.61
CA ALA A 36 0.74 13.43 13.43
C ALA A 36 1.17 11.98 13.21
N ALA A 37 2.05 11.44 14.05
CA ALA A 37 2.60 10.10 13.83
C ALA A 37 2.74 9.34 15.14
N ALA A 38 2.30 8.07 15.13
CA ALA A 38 2.50 7.17 16.28
C ALA A 38 4.00 6.90 16.50
N GLU A 39 4.78 6.81 15.44
CA GLU A 39 6.24 6.72 15.50
C GLU A 39 6.81 8.02 14.96
N HIS A 40 7.21 8.92 15.83
CA HIS A 40 7.76 10.23 15.45
C HIS A 40 9.27 10.17 15.25
N GLY A 41 9.83 11.17 14.57
CA GLY A 41 11.24 11.26 14.26
C GLY A 41 11.53 11.12 12.77
N ARG A 42 12.75 10.72 12.44
CA ARG A 42 13.17 10.58 11.05
C ARG A 42 12.46 9.40 10.38
N TRP A 43 11.94 9.62 9.18
CA TRP A 43 11.35 8.55 8.37
C TRP A 43 12.37 7.45 8.11
N ARG A 44 11.93 6.21 8.14
CA ARG A 44 12.76 5.03 7.82
C ARG A 44 11.94 4.09 6.95
N THR A 45 12.25 4.03 5.67
CA THR A 45 11.58 3.12 4.73
C THR A 45 11.74 1.65 5.16
N SER A 46 12.81 1.33 5.89
CA SER A 46 13.01 -0.02 6.43
C SER A 46 11.92 -0.46 7.43
N ARG A 47 11.18 0.48 8.01
CA ARG A 47 10.06 0.17 8.92
C ARG A 47 8.87 -0.42 8.14
N THR A 48 8.68 0.02 6.89
CA THR A 48 7.62 -0.42 5.98
C THR A 48 8.25 -0.79 4.63
N PRO A 49 9.04 -1.88 4.57
CA PRO A 49 9.90 -2.13 3.40
C PRO A 49 9.13 -2.33 2.09
N TYR A 50 7.89 -2.80 2.17
CA TYR A 50 7.01 -2.91 1.00
C TYR A 50 6.74 -1.56 0.32
N LEU A 51 6.86 -0.44 1.04
CA LEU A 51 6.63 0.90 0.46
C LEU A 51 7.77 1.34 -0.46
N ARG A 52 8.98 0.76 -0.34
CA ARG A 52 10.14 1.19 -1.12
C ARG A 52 9.85 1.17 -2.63
N LYS A 53 9.48 0.01 -3.18
CA LYS A 53 9.23 -0.13 -4.63
C LYS A 53 8.04 0.73 -5.07
N ILE A 54 7.01 0.86 -4.23
CA ILE A 54 5.85 1.72 -4.53
C ILE A 54 6.30 3.18 -4.67
N MET A 55 7.01 3.70 -3.67
CA MET A 55 7.52 5.08 -3.68
C MET A 55 8.48 5.31 -4.85
N ASP A 56 9.40 4.37 -5.08
CA ASP A 56 10.42 4.53 -6.13
C ASP A 56 9.79 4.51 -7.53
N SER A 57 8.69 3.77 -7.72
CA SER A 57 7.94 3.80 -8.99
C SER A 57 7.39 5.19 -9.33
N LEU A 58 7.22 6.06 -8.32
CA LEU A 58 6.78 7.46 -8.49
C LEU A 58 7.93 8.42 -8.82
N SER A 59 9.18 7.97 -8.73
CA SER A 59 10.35 8.82 -9.01
C SER A 59 10.40 9.22 -10.48
N THR A 60 10.92 10.41 -10.75
CA THR A 60 10.91 11.01 -12.10
C THR A 60 11.68 10.22 -13.14
N HIS A 61 12.69 9.48 -12.72
CA HIS A 61 13.53 8.68 -13.64
C HIS A 61 12.95 7.29 -13.93
N TYR A 62 11.90 6.87 -13.23
CA TYR A 62 11.16 5.64 -13.58
C TYR A 62 10.13 5.94 -14.68
N THR A 63 9.92 5.00 -15.58
CA THR A 63 9.05 5.19 -16.76
C THR A 63 7.55 5.20 -16.43
N PHE A 64 7.15 4.54 -15.34
CA PHE A 64 5.73 4.40 -14.99
C PHE A 64 5.02 5.74 -14.88
N LYS A 65 3.94 5.90 -15.63
CA LYS A 65 3.05 7.07 -15.57
C LYS A 65 1.93 6.89 -14.55
N LYS A 66 1.55 5.64 -14.26
CA LYS A 66 0.48 5.33 -13.31
C LYS A 66 0.95 4.25 -12.35
N VAL A 67 0.83 4.54 -11.05
CA VAL A 67 1.12 3.61 -9.94
C VAL A 67 -0.18 3.42 -9.16
N VAL A 68 -0.65 2.18 -9.09
CA VAL A 68 -1.93 1.82 -8.47
C VAL A 68 -1.67 0.95 -7.25
N VAL A 69 -2.29 1.27 -6.10
CA VAL A 69 -2.14 0.43 -4.91
C VAL A 69 -3.50 0.12 -4.29
N MET A 70 -3.91 -1.12 -4.43
CA MET A 70 -5.06 -1.68 -3.73
C MET A 70 -4.57 -2.19 -2.37
N LYS A 71 -5.09 -1.62 -1.28
CA LYS A 71 -4.48 -1.79 0.05
C LYS A 71 -5.48 -2.08 1.14
N GLY A 72 -5.02 -2.75 2.20
CA GLY A 72 -5.69 -2.77 3.49
C GLY A 72 -5.45 -1.48 4.29
N ALA A 73 -6.00 -1.42 5.48
CA ALA A 73 -5.82 -0.30 6.40
C ALA A 73 -4.46 -0.38 7.12
N GLN A 74 -3.99 0.75 7.66
CA GLN A 74 -2.84 0.86 8.57
C GLN A 74 -1.51 0.35 7.97
N LEU A 75 -1.23 0.69 6.71
CA LEU A 75 -0.02 0.25 6.00
C LEU A 75 0.92 1.40 5.61
N GLY A 76 0.56 2.64 5.97
CA GLY A 76 1.41 3.81 5.69
C GLY A 76 1.32 4.35 4.27
N LEU A 77 0.35 3.93 3.45
CA LEU A 77 0.27 4.34 2.04
C LEU A 77 0.00 5.85 1.85
N THR A 78 -0.85 6.45 2.69
CA THR A 78 -1.07 7.91 2.65
C THR A 78 0.25 8.65 2.96
N GLU A 79 1.05 8.12 3.92
CA GLU A 79 2.37 8.71 4.22
C GLU A 79 3.36 8.51 3.06
N ALA A 80 3.29 7.39 2.33
CA ALA A 80 4.06 7.22 1.09
C ALA A 80 3.69 8.30 0.06
N GLY A 81 2.40 8.61 -0.07
CA GLY A 81 1.93 9.73 -0.91
C GLY A 81 2.46 11.08 -0.42
N ASN A 82 2.45 11.31 0.90
CA ASN A 82 3.00 12.54 1.48
C ASN A 82 4.52 12.63 1.24
N ASN A 83 5.25 11.52 1.31
CA ASN A 83 6.69 11.46 0.97
C ASN A 83 6.89 11.86 -0.50
N TRP A 84 6.03 11.38 -1.40
CA TRP A 84 6.10 11.77 -2.81
C TRP A 84 5.82 13.27 -2.98
N ILE A 85 4.86 13.83 -2.25
CA ILE A 85 4.59 15.28 -2.25
C ILE A 85 5.85 16.04 -1.80
N GLY A 86 6.48 15.61 -0.71
CA GLY A 86 7.73 16.22 -0.22
C GLY A 86 8.83 16.15 -1.28
N TYR A 87 9.01 15.00 -1.90
CA TYR A 87 9.96 14.78 -3.01
C TYR A 87 9.67 15.74 -4.17
N MET A 88 8.40 15.91 -4.55
CA MET A 88 8.02 16.84 -5.63
C MET A 88 8.40 18.28 -5.29
N ILE A 89 8.12 18.73 -4.08
CA ILE A 89 8.42 20.09 -3.65
C ILE A 89 9.94 20.34 -3.67
N ASP A 90 10.71 19.37 -3.21
CA ASP A 90 12.15 19.56 -2.97
C ASP A 90 13.01 19.20 -4.19
N ASN A 91 12.73 18.08 -4.86
CA ASN A 91 13.65 17.47 -5.82
C ASN A 91 13.11 17.46 -7.27
N SER A 92 11.80 17.58 -7.47
CA SER A 92 11.22 17.53 -8.82
C SER A 92 9.98 18.41 -8.95
N PRO A 93 10.15 19.74 -8.78
CA PRO A 93 8.99 20.63 -8.74
C PRO A 93 8.17 20.63 -10.04
N ALA A 94 6.86 20.68 -9.88
CA ALA A 94 5.89 20.73 -10.97
C ALA A 94 4.49 20.98 -10.41
N PRO A 95 3.52 21.39 -11.25
CA PRO A 95 2.13 21.46 -10.81
C PRO A 95 1.60 20.09 -10.39
N ALA A 96 0.99 20.04 -9.21
CA ALA A 96 0.50 18.80 -8.60
C ALA A 96 -0.92 18.99 -8.05
N LEU A 97 -1.71 17.93 -8.09
CA LEU A 97 -3.05 17.90 -7.52
C LEU A 97 -3.19 16.66 -6.61
N MET A 98 -3.65 16.90 -5.38
CA MET A 98 -4.05 15.83 -4.47
C MET A 98 -5.57 15.86 -4.33
N VAL A 99 -6.21 14.70 -4.51
CA VAL A 99 -7.66 14.56 -4.38
C VAL A 99 -7.96 13.56 -3.25
N GLN A 100 -8.91 13.93 -2.39
CA GLN A 100 -9.43 13.06 -1.33
C GLN A 100 -10.96 13.02 -1.41
N PRO A 101 -11.65 12.11 -0.72
CA PRO A 101 -13.10 11.98 -0.88
C PRO A 101 -13.89 13.25 -0.66
N THR A 102 -13.53 14.06 0.35
CA THR A 102 -14.25 15.30 0.68
C THR A 102 -13.30 16.45 0.98
N ASP A 103 -13.80 17.67 0.81
CA ASP A 103 -13.05 18.90 1.15
C ASP A 103 -12.69 18.97 2.65
N GLU A 104 -13.51 18.39 3.52
CA GLU A 104 -13.19 18.32 4.95
C GLU A 104 -11.96 17.44 5.21
N MET A 105 -11.90 16.28 4.54
CA MET A 105 -10.72 15.40 4.63
C MET A 105 -9.47 16.11 4.10
N VAL A 106 -9.61 16.82 3.00
CA VAL A 106 -8.52 17.63 2.42
C VAL A 106 -8.00 18.65 3.43
N LYS A 107 -8.89 19.46 4.02
CA LYS A 107 -8.50 20.48 5.01
C LYS A 107 -7.82 19.89 6.23
N ARG A 108 -8.36 18.77 6.72
CA ARG A 108 -7.77 18.05 7.86
C ARG A 108 -6.39 17.51 7.53
N ASN A 109 -6.27 16.82 6.37
CA ASN A 109 -4.99 16.26 5.91
C ASN A 109 -3.95 17.35 5.67
N SER A 110 -4.35 18.46 5.05
CA SER A 110 -3.46 19.60 4.81
C SER A 110 -2.86 20.10 6.12
N LYS A 111 -3.73 20.40 7.12
CA LYS A 111 -3.28 20.94 8.42
C LYS A 111 -2.45 19.93 9.22
N MET A 112 -2.94 18.68 9.31
CA MET A 112 -2.37 17.69 10.22
C MET A 112 -1.16 16.96 9.64
N ARG A 113 -1.06 16.85 8.33
CA ARG A 113 0.00 16.06 7.69
C ARG A 113 0.89 16.88 6.76
N ILE A 114 0.31 17.63 5.80
CA ILE A 114 1.13 18.35 4.82
C ILE A 114 1.85 19.54 5.47
N ASP A 115 1.12 20.40 6.21
CA ASP A 115 1.73 21.56 6.89
C ASP A 115 2.75 21.12 7.93
N THR A 116 2.44 20.08 8.73
CA THR A 116 3.38 19.57 9.73
C THR A 116 4.61 18.94 9.09
N MET A 117 4.45 18.25 7.94
CA MET A 117 5.57 17.72 7.17
C MET A 117 6.48 18.84 6.69
N ILE A 118 5.88 19.89 6.10
CA ILE A 118 6.63 21.04 5.58
C ILE A 118 7.42 21.70 6.73
N GLN A 119 6.78 21.94 7.86
CA GLN A 119 7.40 22.58 9.03
C GLN A 119 8.52 21.72 9.64
N ALA A 120 8.30 20.41 9.73
CA ALA A 120 9.25 19.50 10.37
C ALA A 120 10.46 19.15 9.48
N SER A 121 10.38 19.40 8.16
CA SER A 121 11.42 19.02 7.20
C SER A 121 12.14 20.29 6.71
N PRO A 122 13.40 20.53 7.12
CA PRO A 122 14.10 21.80 6.81
C PRO A 122 14.16 22.14 5.32
N ASN A 123 14.29 21.12 4.44
CA ASN A 123 14.34 21.37 2.98
C ASN A 123 13.00 21.92 2.47
N LEU A 124 11.90 21.45 3.04
CA LEU A 124 10.57 21.89 2.63
C LEU A 124 10.20 23.25 3.20
N SER A 125 10.55 23.51 4.48
CA SER A 125 10.23 24.77 5.14
C SER A 125 10.95 25.98 4.51
N ARG A 126 12.09 25.75 3.88
CA ARG A 126 12.82 26.80 3.12
C ARG A 126 12.14 27.12 1.78
N LYS A 127 11.35 26.19 1.23
CA LYS A 127 10.75 26.34 -0.12
C LYS A 127 9.27 26.73 -0.07
N VAL A 128 8.58 26.42 1.04
CA VAL A 128 7.14 26.70 1.18
C VAL A 128 6.91 27.60 2.38
N SER A 129 6.49 28.83 2.13
CA SER A 129 6.17 29.79 3.19
C SER A 129 4.89 29.39 3.94
N ALA A 130 4.76 29.79 5.19
CA ALA A 130 3.60 29.49 6.01
C ALA A 130 2.32 30.11 5.40
N ALA A 131 1.20 29.41 5.56
CA ALA A 131 -0.10 29.86 5.03
C ALA A 131 -0.58 31.21 5.57
N LYS A 132 -0.03 31.65 6.71
CA LYS A 132 -0.36 32.93 7.35
C LYS A 132 0.64 34.05 7.02
N SER A 133 1.54 33.85 6.07
CA SER A 133 2.47 34.92 5.67
C SER A 133 1.67 36.07 5.01
N ARG A 134 2.20 37.30 5.16
CA ARG A 134 1.55 38.50 4.62
C ARG A 134 1.33 38.50 3.10
N ASN A 135 2.04 37.63 2.39
CA ASN A 135 1.96 37.55 0.92
C ASN A 135 0.71 36.80 0.40
N GLY A 136 -0.04 36.10 1.28
CA GLY A 136 -1.32 35.47 0.90
C GLY A 136 -1.27 34.37 -0.15
N GLU A 137 -0.08 33.98 -0.59
CA GLU A 137 0.10 33.02 -1.69
C GLU A 137 -0.25 31.58 -1.33
N ASN A 138 -0.15 31.24 -0.04
CA ASN A 138 -0.41 29.88 0.44
C ASN A 138 -1.68 29.86 1.30
N THR A 139 -2.53 28.87 1.01
CA THR A 139 -3.78 28.64 1.73
C THR A 139 -3.76 27.22 2.33
N ILE A 140 -4.87 26.84 2.96
CA ILE A 140 -5.04 25.47 3.45
C ILE A 140 -4.97 24.46 2.31
N THR A 141 -5.57 24.79 1.14
CA THR A 141 -5.71 23.88 0.02
C THR A 141 -4.73 24.15 -1.14
N GLN A 142 -3.81 25.10 -0.95
CA GLN A 142 -2.83 25.46 -1.97
C GLN A 142 -1.48 25.74 -1.33
N LYS A 143 -0.41 25.14 -1.87
CA LYS A 143 0.97 25.40 -1.45
C LYS A 143 1.81 25.75 -2.68
N ASN A 144 2.32 26.96 -2.73
CA ASN A 144 3.24 27.42 -3.80
C ASN A 144 4.69 27.15 -3.35
N PHE A 145 5.50 26.73 -4.30
CA PHE A 145 6.94 26.50 -4.08
C PHE A 145 7.68 26.78 -5.38
N PRO A 146 8.97 27.07 -5.33
CA PRO A 146 9.74 27.36 -6.55
C PRO A 146 9.61 26.24 -7.60
N GLY A 147 9.07 26.58 -8.77
CA GLY A 147 8.91 25.66 -9.90
C GLY A 147 7.64 24.82 -9.86
N GLY A 148 6.72 25.05 -8.89
CA GLY A 148 5.49 24.26 -8.85
C GLY A 148 4.44 24.78 -7.89
N ILE A 149 3.34 24.06 -7.87
CA ILE A 149 2.19 24.34 -7.00
C ILE A 149 1.55 23.00 -6.62
N LEU A 150 1.17 22.84 -5.37
CA LEU A 150 0.32 21.74 -4.92
C LEU A 150 -1.07 22.28 -4.65
N LEU A 151 -2.03 21.77 -5.38
CA LEU A 151 -3.45 22.01 -5.16
C LEU A 151 -4.06 20.79 -4.46
N MET A 152 -5.04 21.00 -3.59
CA MET A 152 -5.70 19.92 -2.86
C MET A 152 -7.21 20.15 -2.90
N THR A 153 -7.99 19.14 -3.29
CA THR A 153 -9.44 19.26 -3.45
C THR A 153 -10.18 17.98 -3.08
N GLY A 154 -11.44 18.10 -2.74
CA GLY A 154 -12.33 16.96 -2.58
C GLY A 154 -12.80 16.42 -3.92
N ALA A 155 -13.07 15.13 -3.99
CA ALA A 155 -13.60 14.47 -5.19
C ALA A 155 -15.04 14.92 -5.50
N ASN A 156 -15.69 15.59 -4.54
CA ASN A 156 -17.04 16.17 -4.69
C ASN A 156 -17.02 17.60 -5.24
N SER A 157 -15.85 18.12 -5.67
CA SER A 157 -15.70 19.49 -6.16
C SER A 157 -15.37 19.50 -7.65
N PRO A 158 -16.37 19.72 -8.56
CA PRO A 158 -16.10 19.76 -10.00
C PRO A 158 -15.07 20.83 -10.39
N VAL A 159 -15.17 22.01 -9.78
CA VAL A 159 -14.27 23.14 -10.05
C VAL A 159 -12.83 22.78 -9.68
N GLY A 160 -12.63 22.15 -8.52
CA GLY A 160 -11.30 21.74 -8.06
C GLY A 160 -10.64 20.75 -9.00
N LEU A 161 -11.43 19.86 -9.60
CA LEU A 161 -10.92 18.80 -10.50
C LEU A 161 -10.58 19.31 -11.89
N ARG A 162 -11.03 20.53 -12.28
CA ARG A 162 -10.87 21.07 -13.63
C ARG A 162 -9.95 22.28 -13.74
N SER A 163 -9.47 22.79 -12.62
CA SER A 163 -8.90 24.13 -12.55
C SER A 163 -7.64 24.36 -13.40
N VAL A 164 -6.64 23.44 -13.36
CA VAL A 164 -5.35 23.67 -14.02
C VAL A 164 -4.77 22.38 -14.62
N PRO A 165 -3.91 22.50 -15.66
CA PRO A 165 -3.09 21.37 -16.10
C PRO A 165 -2.07 20.98 -15.01
N ILE A 166 -1.94 19.69 -14.75
CA ILE A 166 -1.06 19.17 -13.68
C ILE A 166 -0.17 18.06 -14.20
N ARG A 167 1.08 17.99 -13.71
CA ARG A 167 1.99 16.92 -14.04
C ARG A 167 1.82 15.72 -13.10
N ASN A 168 1.60 16.01 -11.81
CA ASN A 168 1.56 14.98 -10.77
C ASN A 168 0.17 14.94 -10.14
N LEU A 169 -0.45 13.76 -10.12
CA LEU A 169 -1.80 13.56 -9.59
C LEU A 169 -1.80 12.47 -8.51
N PHE A 170 -2.22 12.83 -7.30
CA PHE A 170 -2.38 11.88 -6.19
C PHE A 170 -3.86 11.73 -5.86
N LEU A 171 -4.41 10.53 -6.08
CA LEU A 171 -5.81 10.18 -5.79
C LEU A 171 -5.82 9.24 -4.57
N ASP A 172 -6.28 9.76 -3.43
CA ASP A 172 -6.27 9.03 -2.15
C ASP A 172 -7.69 8.59 -1.79
N GLU A 173 -7.86 7.30 -1.49
CA GLU A 173 -9.13 6.66 -1.09
C GLU A 173 -10.22 6.80 -2.17
N VAL A 174 -9.89 6.38 -3.40
CA VAL A 174 -10.78 6.54 -4.56
C VAL A 174 -12.11 5.78 -4.44
N ASP A 175 -12.18 4.73 -3.64
CA ASP A 175 -13.44 4.03 -3.39
C ASP A 175 -14.43 4.87 -2.59
N GLY A 176 -13.98 5.95 -1.96
CA GLY A 176 -14.81 6.93 -1.28
C GLY A 176 -15.33 8.05 -2.18
N TYR A 177 -14.97 8.07 -3.47
CA TYR A 177 -15.37 9.12 -4.39
C TYR A 177 -16.81 8.88 -4.88
N PRO A 178 -17.56 9.97 -5.24
CA PRO A 178 -18.85 9.77 -5.89
C PRO A 178 -18.67 9.10 -7.27
N GLY A 179 -19.59 8.22 -7.64
CA GLY A 179 -19.51 7.50 -8.91
C GLY A 179 -19.66 8.41 -10.13
N ASN A 180 -20.42 9.46 -9.98
CA ASN A 180 -20.67 10.47 -11.03
C ASN A 180 -20.77 11.84 -10.38
N LEU A 181 -20.10 12.82 -10.96
CA LEU A 181 -20.05 14.19 -10.43
C LEU A 181 -20.91 15.10 -11.31
N ASP A 182 -22.14 15.34 -10.88
CA ASP A 182 -23.12 16.22 -11.51
C ASP A 182 -23.35 15.93 -13.01
N GLY A 183 -23.30 14.65 -13.39
CA GLY A 183 -23.50 14.25 -14.79
C GLY A 183 -22.25 14.33 -15.68
N GLU A 184 -21.11 14.76 -15.13
CA GLU A 184 -19.87 14.95 -15.90
C GLU A 184 -18.94 13.73 -15.90
N GLY A 185 -19.33 12.67 -15.18
CA GLY A 185 -18.57 11.44 -15.12
C GLY A 185 -17.78 11.26 -13.82
N SER A 186 -16.88 10.29 -13.83
CA SER A 186 -16.09 9.93 -12.67
C SER A 186 -15.08 11.02 -12.28
N PRO A 187 -14.97 11.40 -10.98
CA PRO A 187 -13.91 12.30 -10.52
C PRO A 187 -12.51 11.85 -10.92
N ILE A 188 -12.25 10.53 -10.95
CA ILE A 188 -10.97 9.96 -11.38
C ILE A 188 -10.69 10.38 -12.82
N ALA A 189 -11.67 10.19 -13.73
CA ALA A 189 -11.51 10.52 -15.15
C ALA A 189 -11.30 12.03 -15.35
N LEU A 190 -12.05 12.88 -14.61
CA LEU A 190 -11.93 14.33 -14.67
C LEU A 190 -10.52 14.79 -14.24
N ALA A 191 -10.02 14.28 -13.10
CA ALA A 191 -8.68 14.62 -12.63
C ALA A 191 -7.58 14.09 -13.58
N MET A 192 -7.74 12.87 -14.09
CA MET A 192 -6.80 12.25 -15.05
C MET A 192 -6.66 13.10 -16.34
N ALA A 193 -7.76 13.69 -16.81
CA ALA A 193 -7.76 14.53 -18.01
C ALA A 193 -6.78 15.71 -17.89
N ARG A 194 -6.56 16.25 -16.66
CA ARG A 194 -5.65 17.38 -16.42
C ARG A 194 -4.18 17.01 -16.63
N THR A 195 -3.84 15.73 -16.62
CA THR A 195 -2.44 15.27 -16.76
C THR A 195 -2.02 15.07 -18.23
N ARG A 196 -2.95 15.06 -19.17
CA ARG A 196 -2.72 14.60 -20.57
C ARG A 196 -1.65 15.40 -21.31
N THR A 197 -1.49 16.68 -21.01
CA THR A 197 -0.52 17.56 -21.66
C THR A 197 0.93 17.29 -21.23
N PHE A 198 1.14 16.54 -20.15
CA PHE A 198 2.48 16.26 -19.63
C PHE A 198 2.91 14.85 -20.02
N ALA A 199 3.93 14.74 -20.88
CA ALA A 199 4.50 13.45 -21.32
C ALA A 199 5.08 12.67 -20.13
N LYS A 200 5.70 13.38 -19.17
CA LYS A 200 6.31 12.80 -17.96
C LYS A 200 5.38 12.91 -16.74
N ARG A 201 4.06 12.79 -16.96
CA ARG A 201 3.09 12.80 -15.87
C ARG A 201 3.28 11.60 -14.92
N LYS A 202 2.89 11.79 -13.66
CA LYS A 202 2.82 10.73 -12.67
C LYS A 202 1.44 10.75 -12.01
N VAL A 203 0.80 9.59 -11.95
CA VAL A 203 -0.50 9.42 -11.30
C VAL A 203 -0.34 8.33 -10.23
N PHE A 204 -0.65 8.66 -8.99
CA PHE A 204 -0.64 7.73 -7.87
C PHE A 204 -2.08 7.54 -7.40
N ILE A 205 -2.56 6.30 -7.43
CA ILE A 205 -3.95 5.96 -7.04
C ILE A 205 -3.89 4.94 -5.92
N ILE A 206 -4.48 5.28 -4.77
CA ILE A 206 -4.53 4.34 -3.64
C ILE A 206 -5.95 4.27 -3.05
N SER A 207 -6.36 3.09 -2.65
CA SER A 207 -7.61 2.91 -1.91
C SER A 207 -7.69 1.55 -1.23
N THR A 208 -8.55 1.47 -0.23
CA THR A 208 -9.06 0.22 0.29
C THR A 208 -10.32 -0.12 -0.52
N PRO A 209 -10.40 -1.29 -1.15
CA PRO A 209 -11.59 -1.67 -1.92
C PRO A 209 -12.80 -1.82 -1.00
N THR A 210 -13.97 -1.40 -1.46
CA THR A 210 -15.20 -1.43 -0.65
C THR A 210 -16.18 -2.52 -1.05
N ILE A 211 -16.51 -2.63 -2.33
CA ILE A 211 -17.51 -3.60 -2.83
C ILE A 211 -16.92 -4.28 -4.06
N ALA A 212 -16.89 -5.60 -4.04
CA ALA A 212 -16.38 -6.39 -5.16
C ALA A 212 -17.13 -6.04 -6.46
N ASP A 213 -16.42 -5.98 -7.56
CA ASP A 213 -16.92 -5.69 -8.91
C ASP A 213 -17.48 -4.26 -9.08
N LEU A 214 -17.47 -3.43 -8.01
CA LEU A 214 -17.89 -2.03 -8.07
C LEU A 214 -16.80 -1.08 -7.52
N SER A 215 -15.64 -1.61 -7.20
CA SER A 215 -14.55 -0.86 -6.59
C SER A 215 -13.66 -0.21 -7.65
N PRO A 216 -13.59 1.13 -7.72
CA PRO A 216 -12.71 1.80 -8.68
C PRO A 216 -11.24 1.38 -8.56
N ILE A 217 -10.75 1.14 -7.34
CA ILE A 217 -9.35 0.71 -7.16
C ILE A 217 -9.13 -0.72 -7.70
N GLU A 218 -10.13 -1.58 -7.59
CA GLU A 218 -10.06 -2.94 -8.14
C GLU A 218 -9.98 -2.88 -9.68
N ASP A 219 -10.81 -2.04 -10.30
CA ASP A 219 -10.79 -1.83 -11.76
C ASP A 219 -9.43 -1.31 -12.23
N GLU A 220 -8.87 -0.32 -11.54
CA GLU A 220 -7.55 0.23 -11.87
C GLU A 220 -6.43 -0.80 -11.68
N PHE A 221 -6.48 -1.58 -10.60
CA PHE A 221 -5.50 -2.63 -10.29
C PHE A 221 -5.56 -3.76 -11.33
N ASN A 222 -6.76 -4.15 -11.75
CA ASN A 222 -6.95 -5.24 -12.73
C ASN A 222 -6.35 -4.95 -14.10
N GLN A 223 -6.07 -3.68 -14.41
CA GLN A 223 -5.44 -3.25 -15.65
C GLN A 223 -3.91 -3.24 -15.57
N THR A 224 -3.31 -3.74 -14.49
CA THR A 224 -1.86 -3.73 -14.25
C THR A 224 -1.29 -5.15 -14.22
N ASP A 225 0.02 -5.23 -14.00
CA ASP A 225 0.74 -6.50 -13.81
C ASP A 225 0.45 -7.17 -12.46
N GLN A 226 -0.32 -6.54 -11.58
CA GLN A 226 -0.84 -7.09 -10.31
C GLN A 226 0.26 -7.67 -9.41
N ASN A 227 1.14 -6.81 -8.91
CA ASN A 227 2.18 -7.24 -7.97
C ASN A 227 1.60 -7.52 -6.58
N TYR A 228 1.97 -8.66 -6.00
CA TYR A 228 1.67 -9.03 -4.63
C TYR A 228 2.98 -9.14 -3.84
N TYR A 229 2.93 -8.73 -2.57
CA TYR A 229 4.10 -8.80 -1.71
C TYR A 229 4.21 -10.21 -1.12
N GLU A 230 5.27 -10.91 -1.47
CA GLU A 230 5.56 -12.25 -0.94
C GLU A 230 6.72 -12.19 0.05
N VAL A 231 6.59 -12.95 1.13
CA VAL A 231 7.57 -12.96 2.22
C VAL A 231 8.08 -14.39 2.44
N PRO A 232 9.37 -14.56 2.79
CA PRO A 232 9.91 -15.90 3.01
C PRO A 232 9.45 -16.46 4.36
N CYS A 233 9.17 -17.75 4.39
CA CYS A 233 8.94 -18.48 5.63
C CYS A 233 10.24 -18.56 6.43
N PRO A 234 10.25 -18.25 7.74
CA PRO A 234 11.47 -18.32 8.54
C PRO A 234 11.99 -19.75 8.76
N HIS A 235 11.16 -20.77 8.50
CA HIS A 235 11.54 -22.18 8.70
C HIS A 235 12.09 -22.82 7.42
N CYS A 236 11.39 -22.66 6.28
CA CYS A 236 11.78 -23.32 5.03
C CYS A 236 12.29 -22.38 3.94
N GLY A 237 12.20 -21.06 4.13
CA GLY A 237 12.68 -20.06 3.17
C GLY A 237 11.76 -19.83 1.96
N ALA A 238 10.71 -20.62 1.79
CA ALA A 238 9.81 -20.49 0.63
C ALA A 238 9.01 -19.19 0.71
N TYR A 239 8.92 -18.48 -0.42
CA TYR A 239 8.16 -17.22 -0.51
C TYR A 239 6.67 -17.51 -0.62
N GLN A 240 5.86 -16.72 0.08
CA GLN A 240 4.41 -16.91 0.14
C GLN A 240 3.70 -15.59 0.40
N ARG A 241 2.45 -15.51 -0.03
CA ARG A 241 1.55 -14.41 0.32
C ARG A 241 0.96 -14.64 1.70
N LEU A 242 0.80 -13.57 2.47
CA LEU A 242 0.05 -13.66 3.73
C LEU A 242 -1.45 -13.55 3.42
N LEU A 243 -2.15 -14.67 3.59
CA LEU A 243 -3.60 -14.78 3.37
C LEU A 243 -4.29 -15.04 4.70
N PHE A 244 -5.52 -14.57 4.86
CA PHE A 244 -6.26 -14.73 6.11
C PHE A 244 -6.42 -16.21 6.50
N ASP A 245 -6.65 -17.09 5.53
CA ASP A 245 -6.81 -18.52 5.75
C ASP A 245 -5.56 -19.19 6.35
N GLY A 246 -4.41 -18.53 6.23
CA GLY A 246 -3.15 -18.99 6.86
C GLY A 246 -3.09 -18.73 8.36
N LEU A 247 -3.98 -17.88 8.90
CA LEU A 247 -4.01 -17.61 10.35
C LEU A 247 -4.65 -18.79 11.08
N LYS A 248 -3.96 -19.31 12.10
CA LYS A 248 -4.39 -20.42 12.95
C LYS A 248 -4.45 -19.95 14.39
N TYR A 249 -5.56 -20.23 15.07
CA TYR A 249 -5.82 -19.76 16.42
C TYR A 249 -6.77 -20.72 17.12
N GLU A 250 -6.74 -20.74 18.46
CA GLU A 250 -7.69 -21.48 19.27
C GLU A 250 -9.04 -20.74 19.32
N GLU A 251 -10.11 -21.48 19.41
CA GLU A 251 -11.46 -20.93 19.47
C GLU A 251 -11.58 -19.91 20.63
N ASP A 252 -12.09 -18.72 20.31
CA ASP A 252 -12.24 -17.58 21.23
C ASP A 252 -10.96 -17.04 21.87
N LYS A 253 -9.77 -17.41 21.34
CA LYS A 253 -8.46 -16.92 21.85
C LYS A 253 -7.62 -16.32 20.73
N PRO A 254 -7.94 -15.10 20.27
CA PRO A 254 -7.18 -14.48 19.19
C PRO A 254 -5.69 -14.26 19.52
N GLU A 255 -5.33 -14.16 20.80
CA GLU A 255 -3.94 -14.01 21.24
C GLU A 255 -3.06 -15.24 20.91
N THR A 256 -3.65 -16.39 20.62
CA THR A 256 -2.91 -17.61 20.23
C THR A 256 -2.56 -17.61 18.74
N THR A 257 -2.93 -16.58 17.97
CA THR A 257 -2.79 -16.54 16.52
C THR A 257 -1.35 -16.74 16.07
N ARG A 258 -1.16 -17.66 15.11
CA ARG A 258 0.09 -17.90 14.39
C ARG A 258 -0.23 -18.06 12.91
N TYR A 259 0.75 -17.86 12.04
CA TYR A 259 0.58 -18.03 10.60
C TYR A 259 1.12 -19.40 10.17
N GLN A 260 0.30 -20.21 9.51
CA GLN A 260 0.74 -21.51 8.99
C GLN A 260 1.37 -21.32 7.60
N CYS A 261 2.61 -21.77 7.47
CA CYS A 261 3.31 -21.72 6.18
C CYS A 261 2.58 -22.59 5.14
N GLN A 262 2.36 -22.05 3.95
CA GLN A 262 1.68 -22.75 2.86
C GLN A 262 2.51 -23.91 2.28
N HIS A 263 3.82 -23.92 2.51
CA HIS A 263 4.78 -24.89 1.93
C HIS A 263 5.16 -25.98 2.88
N CYS A 264 5.65 -25.64 4.08
CA CYS A 264 6.10 -26.64 5.06
C CYS A 264 5.09 -26.96 6.16
N GLY A 265 4.01 -26.17 6.28
CA GLY A 265 3.00 -26.40 7.31
C GLY A 265 3.34 -25.88 8.70
N GLU A 266 4.58 -25.45 8.94
CA GLU A 266 5.03 -24.96 10.24
C GLU A 266 4.32 -23.68 10.66
N LEU A 267 4.09 -23.51 11.97
CA LEU A 267 3.46 -22.34 12.54
C LEU A 267 4.48 -21.24 12.81
N ILE A 268 4.25 -20.08 12.26
CA ILE A 268 5.12 -18.89 12.33
C ILE A 268 4.56 -17.94 13.39
N GLU A 269 5.37 -17.60 14.38
CA GLU A 269 5.03 -16.60 15.39
C GLU A 269 5.19 -15.18 14.80
N GLU A 270 4.34 -14.24 15.21
CA GLU A 270 4.34 -12.88 14.66
C GLU A 270 5.66 -12.14 14.88
N ARG A 271 6.47 -12.51 15.89
CA ARG A 271 7.79 -11.90 16.11
C ARG A 271 8.72 -12.00 14.89
N HIS A 272 8.50 -12.98 14.01
CA HIS A 272 9.28 -13.16 12.77
C HIS A 272 8.86 -12.18 11.67
N LYS A 273 7.70 -11.52 11.83
CA LYS A 273 7.08 -10.66 10.80
C LYS A 273 8.03 -9.57 10.31
N THR A 274 8.78 -8.92 11.21
CA THR A 274 9.71 -7.84 10.84
C THR A 274 10.78 -8.34 9.84
N ALA A 275 11.40 -9.49 10.15
CA ALA A 275 12.42 -10.08 9.26
C ALA A 275 11.81 -10.57 7.95
N MET A 276 10.62 -11.18 8.01
CA MET A 276 9.89 -11.61 6.82
C MET A 276 9.58 -10.43 5.90
N LEU A 277 9.07 -9.32 6.47
CA LEU A 277 8.76 -8.11 5.68
C LEU A 277 10.03 -7.52 5.05
N ALA A 278 11.14 -7.47 5.81
CA ALA A 278 12.41 -6.91 5.31
C ALA A 278 12.96 -7.71 4.11
N ALA A 279 12.74 -9.03 4.10
CA ALA A 279 13.18 -9.91 3.02
C ALA A 279 12.13 -10.12 1.92
N GLY A 280 10.97 -9.48 2.05
CA GLY A 280 9.87 -9.62 1.10
C GLY A 280 10.16 -9.06 -0.29
N LYS A 281 9.39 -9.53 -1.27
CA LYS A 281 9.54 -9.16 -2.68
C LYS A 281 8.18 -8.94 -3.33
N TRP A 282 8.10 -7.97 -4.23
CA TRP A 282 6.93 -7.76 -5.08
C TRP A 282 7.03 -8.68 -6.30
N ILE A 283 6.05 -9.56 -6.44
CA ILE A 283 5.98 -10.55 -7.53
C ILE A 283 4.72 -10.28 -8.35
N PRO A 284 4.84 -10.07 -9.68
CA PRO A 284 3.67 -9.86 -10.53
C PRO A 284 2.90 -11.16 -10.73
N ALA A 285 1.58 -11.11 -10.54
CA ALA A 285 0.70 -12.25 -10.81
C ALA A 285 0.36 -12.33 -12.31
N LYS A 286 0.46 -11.20 -13.02
CA LYS A 286 0.18 -11.11 -14.47
C LYS A 286 1.35 -10.44 -15.19
N PRO A 287 2.51 -11.08 -15.26
CA PRO A 287 3.67 -10.49 -15.93
C PRO A 287 3.44 -10.19 -17.42
N GLU A 288 2.52 -10.89 -18.05
CA GLU A 288 2.12 -10.66 -19.45
C GLU A 288 1.42 -9.30 -19.64
N GLN A 289 0.88 -8.70 -18.58
CA GLN A 289 0.26 -7.37 -18.61
C GLN A 289 1.26 -6.26 -18.27
N ALA A 290 2.50 -6.61 -17.96
CA ALA A 290 3.53 -5.62 -17.60
C ALA A 290 3.77 -4.65 -18.75
N ASN A 291 3.80 -3.37 -18.45
CA ASN A 291 4.11 -2.33 -19.45
C ASN A 291 4.85 -1.16 -18.79
N ALA A 292 5.47 -0.33 -19.64
CA ALA A 292 6.30 0.77 -19.18
C ALA A 292 5.51 1.92 -18.56
N ASP A 293 4.19 1.96 -18.77
CA ASP A 293 3.36 3.10 -18.36
C ASP A 293 2.65 2.90 -17.02
N ARG A 294 2.37 1.63 -16.62
CA ARG A 294 1.60 1.38 -15.40
C ARG A 294 2.13 0.19 -14.60
N ILE A 295 2.01 0.28 -13.29
CA ILE A 295 2.36 -0.79 -12.36
C ILE A 295 1.32 -0.81 -11.24
N GLY A 296 0.96 -2.01 -10.77
CA GLY A 296 -0.02 -2.18 -9.70
C GLY A 296 0.49 -3.02 -8.56
N PHE A 297 0.04 -2.69 -7.34
CA PHE A 297 0.45 -3.35 -6.11
C PHE A 297 -0.79 -3.68 -5.28
N HIS A 298 -0.80 -4.87 -4.68
CA HIS A 298 -1.82 -5.26 -3.71
C HIS A 298 -1.18 -5.68 -2.40
N ILE A 299 -1.68 -5.14 -1.29
CA ILE A 299 -1.16 -5.48 0.03
C ILE A 299 -2.27 -5.41 1.10
N SER A 300 -2.45 -6.49 1.85
CA SER A 300 -3.45 -6.57 2.92
C SER A 300 -2.88 -6.08 4.26
N SER A 301 -3.76 -5.81 5.23
CA SER A 301 -3.34 -5.37 6.58
C SER A 301 -2.54 -6.43 7.35
N LEU A 302 -2.51 -7.69 6.89
CA LEU A 302 -1.68 -8.74 7.49
C LEU A 302 -0.18 -8.41 7.41
N TYR A 303 0.20 -7.52 6.49
CA TYR A 303 1.57 -7.02 6.32
C TYR A 303 1.88 -5.78 7.18
N SER A 304 0.93 -5.34 8.01
CA SER A 304 1.17 -4.20 8.91
C SER A 304 2.38 -4.48 9.80
N PRO A 305 3.28 -3.50 10.00
CA PRO A 305 4.47 -3.72 10.82
C PRO A 305 4.15 -4.19 12.24
N PHE A 306 5.05 -4.97 12.81
CA PHE A 306 4.95 -5.44 14.20
C PHE A 306 4.74 -4.23 15.12
N GLY A 307 3.70 -4.30 15.96
CA GLY A 307 3.33 -3.23 16.89
C GLY A 307 2.29 -2.23 16.35
N TRP A 308 1.87 -2.35 15.06
CA TRP A 308 0.79 -1.50 14.52
C TRP A 308 -0.56 -2.24 14.51
N TYR A 309 -0.67 -3.26 13.68
CA TYR A 309 -1.88 -4.10 13.58
C TYR A 309 -1.41 -5.54 13.50
N SER A 310 -1.75 -6.28 14.54
CA SER A 310 -1.25 -7.65 14.70
C SER A 310 -2.16 -8.68 14.02
N TRP A 311 -1.62 -9.87 13.82
CA TRP A 311 -2.41 -11.02 13.35
C TRP A 311 -3.50 -11.38 14.36
N ALA A 312 -3.23 -11.23 15.67
CA ALA A 312 -4.21 -11.46 16.73
C ALA A 312 -5.37 -10.45 16.63
N GLU A 313 -5.07 -9.16 16.39
CA GLU A 313 -6.12 -8.15 16.19
C GLU A 313 -6.94 -8.45 14.93
N ALA A 314 -6.31 -8.93 13.84
CA ALA A 314 -7.04 -9.30 12.62
C ALA A 314 -8.04 -10.43 12.88
N VAL A 315 -7.65 -11.41 13.70
CA VAL A 315 -8.53 -12.52 14.10
C VAL A 315 -9.63 -12.00 15.04
N ALA A 316 -9.31 -11.14 16.00
CA ALA A 316 -10.31 -10.56 16.92
C ALA A 316 -11.37 -9.75 16.16
N ASP A 317 -10.94 -8.92 15.20
CA ASP A 317 -11.84 -8.14 14.34
C ASP A 317 -12.75 -9.08 13.51
N TYR A 318 -12.19 -10.18 13.00
CA TYR A 318 -12.94 -11.18 12.26
C TYR A 318 -13.99 -11.85 13.16
N MET A 319 -13.63 -12.26 14.36
CA MET A 319 -14.55 -12.86 15.33
C MET A 319 -15.69 -11.89 15.68
N GLU A 320 -15.37 -10.61 15.88
CA GLU A 320 -16.39 -9.58 16.14
C GLU A 320 -17.31 -9.39 14.92
N ALA A 321 -16.75 -9.43 13.71
CA ALA A 321 -17.53 -9.31 12.48
C ALA A 321 -18.48 -10.49 12.27
N LEU A 322 -18.08 -11.70 12.68
CA LEU A 322 -18.98 -12.86 12.63
C LEU A 322 -20.22 -12.67 13.50
N LYS A 323 -20.08 -11.99 14.66
CA LYS A 323 -21.19 -11.70 15.57
C LYS A 323 -22.08 -10.54 15.06
N LYS A 324 -21.56 -9.72 14.14
CA LYS A 324 -22.23 -8.51 13.62
C LYS A 324 -22.05 -8.44 12.10
N PRO A 325 -22.99 -9.03 11.33
CA PRO A 325 -22.83 -9.11 9.87
C PRO A 325 -22.54 -7.79 9.16
N GLU A 326 -23.02 -6.67 9.69
CA GLU A 326 -22.74 -5.33 9.16
C GLU A 326 -21.26 -4.93 9.26
N LYS A 327 -20.51 -5.56 10.16
CA LYS A 327 -19.07 -5.35 10.29
C LYS A 327 -18.23 -6.27 9.39
N MET A 328 -18.86 -7.34 8.85
CA MET A 328 -18.17 -8.33 8.00
C MET A 328 -17.53 -7.67 6.78
N VAL A 329 -18.22 -6.75 6.15
CA VAL A 329 -17.71 -6.01 4.97
C VAL A 329 -16.40 -5.28 5.28
N ARG A 330 -16.33 -4.67 6.43
CA ARG A 330 -15.14 -3.97 6.88
C ARG A 330 -13.94 -4.90 7.14
N UNK A 331 -14.16 -5.88 7.57
CA UNK A 331 -13.16 -6.82 7.83
C UNK A 331 -12.56 -7.42 6.62
N LEU A 332 -13.49 -7.61 5.84
CA LEU A 332 -13.03 -8.12 4.54
C LEU A 332 -12.18 -7.08 3.78
N UNK A 333 -12.50 -6.09 4.03
CA UNK A 333 -11.78 -5.03 3.40
C UNK A 333 -10.45 -4.85 3.97
N ILE A 334 -10.39 -4.95 5.11
CA ILE A 334 -9.09 -4.91 5.75
C ILE A 334 -8.18 -6.06 5.29
N UNK A 335 -8.80 -7.03 5.13
CA UNK A 335 -8.11 -8.06 4.72
C UNK A 335 -7.86 -8.10 3.33
N UNK A 336 -8.40 -7.46 2.85
CA UNK A 336 -8.36 -7.41 1.58
C UNK A 336 -8.10 -8.62 0.94
N SER A 337 -8.55 -9.46 1.42
CA SER A 337 -8.28 -10.82 0.90
C SER A 337 -9.52 -11.49 0.37
N VAL A 338 -10.71 -10.93 0.55
CA VAL A 338 -11.98 -11.62 0.25
C VAL A 338 -12.94 -10.68 -0.45
N LYS A 339 -13.58 -11.20 -1.47
CA LYS A 339 -14.62 -10.50 -2.21
C LYS A 339 -15.89 -10.26 -1.40
N UNK A 340 -16.18 -9.18 -1.06
CA UNK A 340 -17.28 -8.86 -0.44
C UNK A 340 -18.33 -8.94 -1.31
N GLY A 341 -19.26 -9.51 -1.21
CA GLY A 341 -20.48 -9.53 -1.99
C GLY A 341 -21.19 -8.18 -2.01
N PRO A 342 -22.11 -7.95 -2.94
CA PRO A 342 -22.82 -6.68 -3.04
C PRO A 342 -23.67 -6.41 -1.79
N LYS A 343 -23.70 -5.14 -1.35
CA LYS A 343 -24.36 -4.68 -0.10
C LYS A 343 -25.86 -5.02 0.02
N ASN A 344 -26.52 -5.41 -1.07
CA ASN A 344 -27.98 -5.56 -1.11
C ASN A 344 -28.50 -6.99 -1.25
N GLN A 345 -27.66 -8.01 -1.00
CA GLN A 345 -28.23 -9.36 -0.92
C GLN A 345 -28.70 -9.60 0.51
N LYS A 346 -30.02 -9.47 0.72
CA LYS A 346 -30.67 -10.06 1.90
C LYS A 346 -30.27 -11.54 1.94
N PRO A 347 -29.90 -12.09 3.10
CA PRO A 347 -29.59 -13.52 3.19
C PRO A 347 -30.79 -14.31 2.71
N ARG A 348 -30.62 -15.06 1.63
CA ARG A 348 -31.63 -16.07 1.27
C ARG A 348 -31.53 -17.14 2.33
N HIS A 349 -32.59 -17.30 3.09
CA HIS A 349 -32.72 -18.41 4.03
C HIS A 349 -32.39 -19.73 3.31
N GLY A 350 -31.39 -20.45 3.76
CA GLY A 350 -31.12 -21.81 3.35
C GLY A 350 -29.78 -22.20 2.76
N LYS A 351 -28.76 -21.32 2.80
CA LYS A 351 -27.40 -21.79 2.47
C LYS A 351 -26.42 -21.40 3.58
N THR A 352 -26.04 -22.39 4.34
CA THR A 352 -24.99 -22.30 5.33
C THR A 352 -23.66 -22.08 4.61
N TYR A 353 -23.03 -20.91 4.78
CA TYR A 353 -21.66 -20.69 4.30
C TYR A 353 -20.71 -21.38 5.29
N THR A 354 -20.39 -22.64 4.99
CA THR A 354 -19.34 -23.36 5.71
C THR A 354 -18.00 -22.97 5.04
N THR A 355 -17.40 -21.92 5.53
CA THR A 355 -16.00 -21.67 5.16
C THR A 355 -15.25 -21.07 6.33
N ALA A 356 -15.10 -21.84 7.35
CA ALA A 356 -13.99 -21.80 8.26
C ALA A 356 -13.75 -23.24 8.66
N UNK A 357 -12.89 -23.81 8.15
CA UNK A 357 -12.60 -24.95 8.48
C UNK A 357 -12.38 -25.07 9.85
N ARG A 358 -13.25 -25.30 10.43
CA ARG A 358 -13.12 -25.76 11.77
C ARG A 358 -12.00 -26.78 11.79
N ILE A 359 -10.87 -26.39 12.29
CA ILE A 359 -9.81 -27.34 12.56
C ILE A 359 -10.24 -28.11 13.80
N THR A 360 -10.88 -29.24 13.58
CA THR A 360 -10.94 -30.25 14.63
C THR A 360 -9.49 -30.72 14.85
N PRO A 361 -9.03 -30.81 16.09
CA PRO A 361 -7.70 -31.34 16.34
C PRO A 361 -7.64 -32.80 15.82
N ARG A 362 -6.81 -33.03 14.81
CA ARG A 362 -6.44 -34.42 14.46
C ARG A 362 -5.66 -34.98 15.64
N THR A 363 -6.24 -35.93 16.33
CA THR A 363 -5.55 -36.80 17.26
C THR A 363 -4.31 -37.39 16.55
N PRO A 364 -3.15 -37.38 17.16
CA PRO A 364 -1.98 -37.99 16.54
C PRO A 364 -2.25 -39.48 16.35
N SER A 365 -2.24 -39.94 15.11
CA SER A 365 -2.29 -41.37 14.80
C SER A 365 -1.06 -42.00 15.40
N ARG A 366 -1.29 -43.04 16.24
CA ARG A 366 -0.27 -43.90 16.84
C ARG A 366 0.63 -44.42 15.72
N MET A 367 1.94 -44.18 15.89
CA MET A 367 2.94 -44.84 15.06
C MET A 367 2.84 -46.30 15.18
N UNK A 368 2.66 -46.92 14.22
CA UNK A 368 2.69 -48.23 14.26
C UNK A 368 4.06 -48.65 14.19
N SER A 369 4.30 -49.43 14.84
CA SER A 369 5.57 -50.14 14.90
C SER A 369 5.91 -50.76 13.53
N ALA A 370 7.09 -50.47 13.05
CA ALA A 370 7.65 -51.04 11.82
C ALA A 370 7.76 -52.55 11.94
N SER A 371 7.08 -53.28 11.10
CA SER A 371 7.33 -54.70 10.88
C SER A 371 8.38 -54.87 9.77
N SER A 372 9.31 -55.80 9.99
CA SER A 372 10.48 -56.14 9.20
C SER A 372 10.17 -56.50 7.73
N PRO A 373 11.14 -56.35 6.81
CA PRO A 373 10.91 -56.68 5.39
C PRO A 373 10.93 -58.19 5.14
N PRO A 374 10.20 -58.72 4.16
CA PRO A 374 10.24 -60.13 3.81
C PRO A 374 11.49 -60.49 3.00
N GLU A 375 12.00 -61.68 3.26
CA GLU A 375 13.17 -62.30 2.63
C GLU A 375 12.93 -62.54 1.12
N LEU A 376 13.97 -62.33 0.35
CA LEU A 376 14.14 -62.71 -1.06
C LEU A 376 14.27 -64.23 -1.17
N THR A 377 13.27 -64.87 -1.76
CA THR A 377 13.47 -66.24 -2.29
C THR A 377 13.68 -66.15 -3.81
N SER A 378 14.87 -66.62 -4.22
CA SER A 378 15.25 -66.85 -5.61
C SER A 378 14.47 -68.03 -6.19
N ARG A 379 13.89 -67.87 -7.40
CA ARG A 379 13.61 -69.02 -8.24
C ARG A 379 14.02 -68.72 -9.69
N LYS A 380 14.89 -69.62 -10.12
CA LYS A 380 15.46 -69.74 -11.48
C LYS A 380 14.47 -70.26 -12.52
N THR A 381 14.83 -70.02 -13.74
CA THR A 381 14.55 -70.75 -14.99
C THR A 381 13.19 -70.40 -15.65
N GLY A 382 13.08 -70.33 -16.93
CA GLY A 382 13.84 -70.76 -18.03
C GLY A 382 13.33 -70.23 -19.37
N SER A 383 14.19 -70.34 -20.35
CA SER A 383 14.15 -70.09 -21.77
C SER A 383 12.84 -70.35 -22.55
N ASN A 384 12.53 -69.59 -23.55
CA ASN A 384 12.63 -69.94 -24.98
C ASN A 384 11.87 -68.91 -25.84
N LEU A 385 12.59 -68.33 -26.76
CA LEU A 385 12.49 -68.38 -28.19
C LEU A 385 11.08 -68.38 -28.87
N LYS A 386 10.69 -67.34 -29.49
CA LYS A 386 10.61 -67.14 -30.95
C LYS A 386 10.36 -65.68 -31.24
#